data_6bf835d22a34eb6e545a69662dc2fd33
#
_entry.id   6bf835d22a34eb6e545a69662dc2fd33
#
_cell.length_a   1.000
_cell.length_b   1.000
_cell.length_c   1.000
_cell.angle_alpha   90.00
_cell.angle_beta   90.00
_cell.angle_gamma   90.00
#
_symmetry.space_group_name_H-M   'P 1'
#
loop_
_entity.id
_entity.type
_entity.pdbx_description
1 polymer ?
#
loop_
_entity_poly.entity_id
_entity_poly.type
_entity_poly.pdbx_seq_one_letter_code
_entity_poly.pdbx_strand_id
1 'polypeptide(L)'
;MPNIRFVRIGLMAIWFSRVTSIIVFAEDGAATTEAEMKHLANVRQVTFGLPRAGEGYFSPDGEWIVYQAYPIGYPFYQIYLQRLDEKVPMQLSTGRGRTTCSYFSPDGQTILFASSHTDPDIEQTESKARQLAKEGGRRRYQW
;
A
#
# COMPACT_ATOMS: atom_id res chain seq x y z
N MET A 1 20.23 -74.81 22.63
CA MET A 1 19.71 -74.42 21.29
C MET A 1 18.80 -73.20 21.48
N PRO A 2 19.18 -72.03 21.11
CA PRO A 2 18.37 -70.86 21.29
C PRO A 2 17.44 -70.61 20.07
N ASN A 3 16.19 -70.33 20.34
CA ASN A 3 15.12 -70.00 19.39
C ASN A 3 15.34 -68.61 18.74
N ILE A 4 15.53 -68.57 17.44
CA ILE A 4 15.57 -67.32 16.67
C ILE A 4 14.15 -66.92 16.29
N ARG A 5 13.64 -65.82 16.86
CA ARG A 5 12.39 -65.17 16.43
C ARG A 5 12.66 -64.16 15.33
N PHE A 6 12.11 -64.44 14.15
CA PHE A 6 12.10 -63.50 13.02
C PHE A 6 11.07 -62.41 13.29
N VAL A 7 11.51 -61.15 13.36
CA VAL A 7 10.65 -59.95 13.36
C VAL A 7 10.40 -59.54 11.91
N ARG A 8 9.16 -59.60 11.47
CA ARG A 8 8.73 -59.10 10.18
C ARG A 8 8.61 -57.55 10.30
N ILE A 9 9.52 -56.82 9.58
CA ILE A 9 9.42 -55.37 9.38
C ILE A 9 8.45 -55.13 8.24
N GLY A 10 7.27 -54.59 8.54
CA GLY A 10 6.31 -54.14 7.55
C GLY A 10 6.79 -52.81 6.94
N LEU A 11 7.03 -52.81 5.61
CA LEU A 11 7.25 -51.59 4.88
C LEU A 11 5.91 -50.80 4.81
N MET A 12 5.85 -49.71 5.55
CA MET A 12 4.76 -48.74 5.47
C MET A 12 5.09 -47.77 4.30
N ALA A 13 4.41 -47.96 3.18
CA ALA A 13 4.53 -47.05 2.03
C ALA A 13 3.87 -45.72 2.37
N ILE A 14 4.70 -44.69 2.62
CA ILE A 14 4.22 -43.34 2.82
C ILE A 14 3.92 -42.72 1.44
N TRP A 15 2.65 -42.59 1.13
CA TRP A 15 2.18 -41.83 -0.03
C TRP A 15 2.36 -40.33 0.25
N PHE A 16 3.41 -39.74 -0.33
CA PHE A 16 3.53 -38.29 -0.39
C PHE A 16 2.57 -37.76 -1.47
N SER A 17 1.40 -37.31 -1.01
CA SER A 17 0.52 -36.50 -1.86
C SER A 17 1.17 -35.13 -2.06
N ARG A 18 1.70 -34.88 -3.25
CA ARG A 18 2.15 -33.54 -3.64
C ARG A 18 0.92 -32.67 -3.82
N VAL A 19 0.58 -31.87 -2.79
CA VAL A 19 -0.33 -30.76 -2.93
C VAL A 19 0.39 -29.67 -3.70
N THR A 20 0.15 -29.59 -4.99
CA THR A 20 0.59 -28.45 -5.82
C THR A 20 -0.32 -27.29 -5.49
N SER A 21 0.14 -26.40 -4.60
CA SER A 21 -0.54 -25.12 -4.36
C SER A 21 -0.43 -24.28 -5.61
N ILE A 22 -1.51 -24.21 -6.37
CA ILE A 22 -1.67 -23.25 -7.46
C ILE A 22 -1.86 -21.89 -6.76
N ILE A 23 -0.82 -21.05 -6.74
CA ILE A 23 -0.93 -19.66 -6.38
C ILE A 23 -1.64 -18.99 -7.55
N VAL A 24 -2.95 -18.84 -7.44
CA VAL A 24 -3.73 -17.97 -8.32
C VAL A 24 -3.39 -16.53 -7.92
N PHE A 25 -2.55 -15.89 -8.70
CA PHE A 25 -2.46 -14.43 -8.65
C PHE A 25 -3.81 -13.91 -9.17
N ALA A 26 -4.67 -13.46 -8.28
CA ALA A 26 -5.80 -12.65 -8.67
C ALA A 26 -5.21 -11.36 -9.28
N GLU A 27 -5.23 -11.24 -10.61
CA GLU A 27 -5.19 -9.93 -11.23
C GLU A 27 -6.48 -9.22 -10.78
N ASP A 28 -6.38 -8.33 -9.82
CA ASP A 28 -7.40 -7.35 -9.48
C ASP A 28 -7.53 -6.33 -10.63
N GLY A 29 -7.85 -6.81 -11.80
CA GLY A 29 -8.49 -6.02 -12.83
C GLY A 29 -9.93 -5.85 -12.39
N ALA A 30 -10.27 -4.72 -11.75
CA ALA A 30 -11.64 -4.34 -11.53
C ALA A 30 -12.36 -4.47 -12.88
N ALA A 31 -13.30 -5.41 -12.96
CA ALA A 31 -14.08 -5.62 -14.16
C ALA A 31 -14.84 -4.33 -14.45
N THR A 32 -14.37 -3.55 -15.42
CA THR A 32 -15.04 -2.35 -15.91
C THR A 32 -16.40 -2.76 -16.42
N THR A 33 -17.44 -2.13 -15.91
CA THR A 33 -18.80 -2.40 -16.38
C THR A 33 -18.95 -1.93 -17.83
N GLU A 34 -19.87 -2.55 -18.58
CA GLU A 34 -20.16 -2.15 -19.98
C GLU A 34 -20.52 -0.65 -20.09
N ALA A 35 -21.14 -0.08 -19.05
CA ALA A 35 -21.45 1.34 -18.96
C ALA A 35 -20.20 2.22 -18.84
N GLU A 36 -19.19 1.77 -18.09
CA GLU A 36 -17.91 2.49 -17.94
C GLU A 36 -17.09 2.47 -19.22
N MET A 37 -17.08 1.35 -19.96
CA MET A 37 -16.34 1.22 -21.22
C MET A 37 -16.80 2.20 -22.32
N LYS A 38 -18.00 2.77 -22.21
CA LYS A 38 -18.47 3.83 -23.11
C LYS A 38 -17.78 5.16 -22.90
N HIS A 39 -17.23 5.40 -21.69
CA HIS A 39 -16.68 6.69 -21.27
C HIS A 39 -15.22 6.64 -20.90
N LEU A 40 -14.71 5.46 -20.55
CA LEU A 40 -13.35 5.24 -20.07
C LEU A 40 -12.64 4.22 -20.97
N ALA A 41 -11.46 4.60 -21.45
CA ALA A 41 -10.58 3.71 -22.20
C ALA A 41 -9.19 3.68 -21.53
N ASN A 42 -8.49 2.55 -21.63
CA ASN A 42 -7.13 2.38 -21.12
C ASN A 42 -6.96 2.71 -19.62
N VAL A 43 -7.97 2.34 -18.82
CA VAL A 43 -7.91 2.53 -17.36
C VAL A 43 -6.77 1.69 -16.80
N ARG A 44 -5.88 2.33 -16.04
CA ARG A 44 -4.75 1.67 -15.39
C ARG A 44 -4.53 2.21 -13.99
N GLN A 45 -4.06 1.34 -13.10
CA GLN A 45 -3.58 1.76 -11.79
C GLN A 45 -2.23 2.46 -11.95
N VAL A 46 -2.06 3.61 -11.29
CA VAL A 46 -0.82 4.42 -11.35
C VAL A 46 -0.06 4.48 -10.02
N THR A 47 -0.69 4.12 -8.90
CA THR A 47 -0.05 4.14 -7.56
C THR A 47 0.09 2.72 -7.02
N PHE A 48 1.26 2.39 -6.47
CA PHE A 48 1.62 1.05 -6.01
C PHE A 48 2.34 1.08 -4.66
N GLY A 49 2.40 -0.07 -3.97
CA GLY A 49 3.25 -0.27 -2.79
C GLY A 49 2.78 0.39 -1.49
N LEU A 50 1.66 1.11 -1.50
CA LEU A 50 1.10 1.78 -0.33
C LEU A 50 -0.35 1.35 -0.08
N PRO A 51 -0.77 1.17 1.19
CA PRO A 51 -2.09 0.59 1.52
C PRO A 51 -3.27 1.44 1.06
N ARG A 52 -3.08 2.74 0.95
CA ARG A 52 -4.14 3.67 0.58
C ARG A 52 -3.53 4.95 0.00
N ALA A 53 -3.82 5.21 -1.25
CA ALA A 53 -3.48 6.44 -1.94
C ALA A 53 -4.75 7.24 -2.27
N GLY A 54 -4.62 8.54 -2.39
CA GLY A 54 -5.71 9.44 -2.76
C GLY A 54 -5.17 10.82 -3.11
N GLU A 55 -6.03 11.64 -3.71
CA GLU A 55 -5.74 13.02 -4.09
C GLU A 55 -4.37 13.19 -4.74
N GLY A 56 -4.31 12.97 -6.04
CA GLY A 56 -3.08 13.05 -6.81
C GLY A 56 -3.19 14.04 -7.97
N TYR A 57 -2.08 14.64 -8.33
CA TYR A 57 -1.98 15.63 -9.41
C TYR A 57 -0.78 15.31 -10.29
N PHE A 58 -0.97 15.41 -11.58
CA PHE A 58 0.10 15.22 -12.55
C PHE A 58 1.01 16.43 -12.61
N SER A 59 2.29 16.20 -12.91
CA SER A 59 3.23 17.25 -13.24
C SER A 59 2.84 17.94 -14.56
N PRO A 60 3.27 19.20 -14.81
CA PRO A 60 2.96 19.90 -16.04
C PRO A 60 3.42 19.19 -17.32
N ASP A 61 4.51 18.42 -17.26
CA ASP A 61 5.02 17.59 -18.36
C ASP A 61 4.28 16.24 -18.52
N GLY A 62 3.45 15.86 -17.54
CA GLY A 62 2.71 14.62 -17.56
C GLY A 62 3.55 13.36 -17.27
N GLU A 63 4.80 13.49 -16.81
CA GLU A 63 5.68 12.36 -16.52
C GLU A 63 5.58 11.88 -15.08
N TRP A 64 5.12 12.71 -14.16
CA TRP A 64 5.08 12.44 -12.73
C TRP A 64 3.67 12.60 -12.16
N ILE A 65 3.44 11.95 -11.03
CA ILE A 65 2.29 12.19 -10.16
C ILE A 65 2.77 12.46 -8.74
N VAL A 66 2.26 13.54 -8.14
CA VAL A 66 2.37 13.80 -6.71
C VAL A 66 1.06 13.44 -6.04
N TYR A 67 1.09 12.70 -4.94
CA TYR A 67 -0.12 12.23 -4.27
C TYR A 67 0.09 12.01 -2.78
N GLN A 68 -1.00 11.95 -2.04
CA GLN A 68 -0.98 11.57 -0.63
C GLN A 68 -1.28 10.09 -0.45
N ALA A 69 -0.55 9.42 0.43
CA ALA A 69 -0.80 8.02 0.79
C ALA A 69 -0.44 7.73 2.25
N TYR A 70 -1.03 6.66 2.79
CA TYR A 70 -0.63 6.17 4.11
C TYR A 70 0.63 5.31 4.00
N PRO A 71 1.71 5.65 4.73
CA PRO A 71 2.81 4.70 4.93
C PRO A 71 2.33 3.48 5.72
N ILE A 72 2.98 2.36 5.52
CA ILE A 72 2.69 1.13 6.28
C ILE A 72 2.92 1.39 7.77
N GLY A 73 1.91 1.14 8.59
CA GLY A 73 1.99 1.31 10.05
C GLY A 73 2.01 2.76 10.56
N TYR A 74 1.86 3.75 9.67
CA TYR A 74 1.80 5.14 10.07
C TYR A 74 0.36 5.70 10.00
N PRO A 75 -0.06 6.55 10.98
CA PRO A 75 -1.47 6.92 11.12
C PRO A 75 -1.93 8.07 10.23
N PHE A 76 -1.06 8.76 9.53
CA PHE A 76 -1.39 9.93 8.73
C PHE A 76 -0.89 9.81 7.29
N TYR A 77 -1.53 10.54 6.38
CA TYR A 77 -1.03 10.70 5.03
C TYR A 77 0.36 11.33 5.04
N GLN A 78 1.17 10.87 4.09
CA GLN A 78 2.42 11.48 3.68
C GLN A 78 2.35 11.78 2.18
N ILE A 79 3.20 12.69 1.71
CA ILE A 79 3.26 13.07 0.30
C ILE A 79 4.31 12.23 -0.41
N TYR A 80 3.93 11.70 -1.54
CA TYR A 80 4.77 10.89 -2.42
C TYR A 80 4.83 11.47 -3.83
N LEU A 81 5.96 11.28 -4.45
CA LEU A 81 6.22 11.56 -5.86
C LEU A 81 6.54 10.25 -6.57
N GLN A 82 6.02 10.04 -7.76
CA GLN A 82 6.26 8.84 -8.54
C GLN A 82 6.27 9.16 -10.03
N ARG A 83 7.20 8.57 -10.77
CA ARG A 83 7.15 8.56 -12.23
C ARG A 83 6.00 7.65 -12.69
N LEU A 84 5.32 8.02 -13.77
CA LEU A 84 4.19 7.25 -14.29
C LEU A 84 4.59 5.96 -15.01
N ASP A 85 5.86 5.84 -15.42
CA ASP A 85 6.45 4.64 -16.01
C ASP A 85 7.12 3.72 -14.95
N GLU A 86 7.19 4.16 -13.69
CA GLU A 86 7.77 3.43 -12.57
C GLU A 86 6.70 3.03 -11.55
N LYS A 87 7.01 2.03 -10.73
CA LYS A 87 6.10 1.54 -9.67
C LYS A 87 6.61 1.82 -8.25
N VAL A 88 7.68 2.60 -8.12
CA VAL A 88 8.34 2.87 -6.84
C VAL A 88 8.08 4.32 -6.44
N PRO A 89 7.26 4.55 -5.41
CA PRO A 89 7.03 5.90 -4.89
C PRO A 89 8.20 6.40 -4.06
N MET A 90 8.52 7.68 -4.20
CA MET A 90 9.48 8.41 -3.38
C MET A 90 8.74 9.30 -2.40
N GLN A 91 8.97 9.14 -1.09
CA GLN A 91 8.37 10.02 -0.09
C GLN A 91 9.06 11.39 -0.09
N LEU A 92 8.27 12.46 -0.23
CA LEU A 92 8.75 13.85 -0.18
C LEU A 92 8.61 14.49 1.20
N SER A 93 7.53 14.16 1.91
CA SER A 93 7.29 14.72 3.24
C SER A 93 8.22 14.11 4.30
N THR A 94 8.33 14.78 5.45
CA THR A 94 9.29 14.45 6.52
C THR A 94 9.05 13.10 7.21
N GLY A 95 7.91 12.46 6.95
CA GLY A 95 7.49 11.24 7.68
C GLY A 95 6.83 11.54 9.03
N ARG A 96 6.66 12.82 9.40
CA ARG A 96 6.03 13.25 10.65
C ARG A 96 4.78 14.10 10.39
N GLY A 97 3.81 13.95 11.26
CA GLY A 97 2.58 14.73 11.21
C GLY A 97 1.66 14.38 10.05
N ARG A 98 0.63 15.18 9.90
CA ARG A 98 -0.31 15.09 8.78
C ARG A 98 0.21 15.89 7.61
N THR A 99 0.16 15.32 6.42
CA THR A 99 0.42 16.04 5.18
C THR A 99 -0.72 15.82 4.19
N THR A 100 -1.05 16.83 3.39
CA THR A 100 -2.16 16.77 2.44
C THR A 100 -2.04 17.84 1.37
N CYS A 101 -2.91 17.79 0.35
CA CYS A 101 -3.11 18.85 -0.65
C CYS A 101 -1.80 19.26 -1.34
N SER A 102 -1.16 18.34 -2.03
CA SER A 102 0.08 18.61 -2.76
C SER A 102 -0.21 19.07 -4.19
N TYR A 103 0.59 20.03 -4.68
CA TYR A 103 0.51 20.55 -6.05
C TYR A 103 1.90 20.86 -6.60
N PHE A 104 2.07 20.64 -7.90
CA PHE A 104 3.22 21.17 -8.62
C PHE A 104 3.09 22.66 -8.87
N SER A 105 4.20 23.38 -8.85
CA SER A 105 4.28 24.72 -9.45
C SER A 105 4.04 24.63 -10.96
N PRO A 106 3.59 25.73 -11.61
CA PRO A 106 3.34 25.73 -13.06
C PRO A 106 4.55 25.39 -13.91
N ASP A 107 5.75 25.64 -13.41
CA ASP A 107 7.03 25.31 -14.07
C ASP A 107 7.53 23.90 -13.73
N GLY A 108 6.81 23.14 -12.89
CA GLY A 108 7.19 21.80 -12.46
C GLY A 108 8.39 21.70 -11.53
N GLN A 109 8.99 22.83 -11.12
CA GLN A 109 10.25 22.82 -10.37
C GLN A 109 10.06 22.64 -8.85
N THR A 110 8.88 22.94 -8.34
CA THR A 110 8.59 22.88 -6.90
C THR A 110 7.27 22.18 -6.64
N ILE A 111 7.14 21.62 -5.42
CA ILE A 111 5.90 21.01 -4.93
C ILE A 111 5.53 21.70 -3.62
N LEU A 112 4.30 22.21 -3.56
CA LEU A 112 3.69 22.76 -2.37
C LEU A 112 2.81 21.68 -1.71
N PHE A 113 2.80 21.59 -0.40
CA PHE A 113 1.86 20.76 0.37
C PHE A 113 1.66 21.32 1.78
N ALA A 114 0.50 21.03 2.37
CA ALA A 114 0.23 21.34 3.77
C ALA A 114 0.83 20.27 4.69
N SER A 115 1.39 20.71 5.84
CA SER A 115 2.00 19.80 6.79
C SER A 115 1.93 20.31 8.22
N SER A 116 1.68 19.43 9.18
CA SER A 116 1.73 19.72 10.62
C SER A 116 3.02 19.23 11.30
N HIS A 117 4.09 18.96 10.56
CA HIS A 117 5.33 18.39 11.11
C HIS A 117 6.06 19.29 12.11
N THR A 118 5.76 20.59 12.12
CA THR A 118 6.32 21.59 13.06
C THR A 118 5.44 21.84 14.27
N ASP A 119 4.30 21.16 14.37
CA ASP A 119 3.41 21.27 15.55
C ASP A 119 4.19 20.79 16.81
N PRO A 120 4.29 21.60 17.87
CA PRO A 120 4.98 21.21 19.09
C PRO A 120 4.37 19.97 19.76
N ASP A 121 3.07 19.70 19.56
CA ASP A 121 2.38 18.56 20.14
C ASP A 121 2.31 17.34 19.20
N ILE A 122 3.10 17.34 18.13
CA ILE A 122 3.01 16.31 17.07
C ILE A 122 3.19 14.89 17.61
N GLU A 123 4.09 14.69 18.58
CA GLU A 123 4.38 13.35 19.14
C GLU A 123 3.19 12.78 19.91
N GLN A 124 2.50 13.65 20.68
CA GLN A 124 1.27 13.25 21.40
C GLN A 124 0.16 12.92 20.40
N THR A 125 0.01 13.74 19.36
CA THR A 125 -0.98 13.55 18.31
C THR A 125 -0.76 12.24 17.56
N GLU A 126 0.48 11.92 17.20
CA GLU A 126 0.84 10.65 16.55
C GLU A 126 0.60 9.44 17.46
N SER A 127 1.03 9.53 18.72
CA SER A 127 0.84 8.47 19.72
C SER A 127 -0.63 8.15 19.92
N LYS A 128 -1.45 9.15 20.13
CA LYS A 128 -2.90 9.03 20.28
C LYS A 128 -3.57 8.42 19.03
N ALA A 129 -3.13 8.84 17.83
CA ALA A 129 -3.65 8.30 16.58
C ALA A 129 -3.28 6.83 16.37
N ARG A 130 -2.07 6.42 16.75
CA ARG A 130 -1.63 5.02 16.71
C ARG A 130 -2.43 4.14 17.68
N GLN A 131 -2.69 4.66 18.89
CA GLN A 131 -3.50 3.95 19.88
C GLN A 131 -4.93 3.74 19.37
N LEU A 132 -5.59 4.77 18.88
CA LEU A 132 -6.93 4.69 18.30
C LEU A 132 -7.01 3.70 17.12
N ALA A 133 -5.95 3.67 16.30
CA ALA A 133 -5.89 2.72 15.19
C ALA A 133 -5.79 1.26 15.65
N LYS A 134 -5.09 0.98 16.75
CA LYS A 134 -5.01 -0.36 17.37
C LYS A 134 -6.33 -0.80 17.99
N GLU A 135 -7.09 0.12 18.56
CA GLU A 135 -8.39 -0.12 19.18
C GLU A 135 -9.54 -0.29 18.18
N GLY A 136 -9.25 -0.26 16.87
CA GLY A 136 -10.28 -0.38 15.83
C GLY A 136 -11.20 0.85 15.72
N GLY A 137 -10.83 1.94 16.36
CA GLY A 137 -11.59 3.19 16.35
C GLY A 137 -11.66 3.83 14.97
N ARG A 138 -12.87 4.21 14.53
CA ARG A 138 -13.03 5.04 13.32
C ARG A 138 -12.43 6.40 13.58
N ARG A 139 -11.47 6.80 12.75
CA ARG A 139 -10.93 8.16 12.78
C ARG A 139 -12.05 9.14 12.43
N ARG A 140 -12.49 9.93 13.41
CA ARG A 140 -13.23 11.15 13.13
C ARG A 140 -12.21 12.20 12.67
N TYR A 141 -12.41 12.76 11.47
CA TYR A 141 -11.73 14.00 11.10
C TYR A 141 -12.20 15.09 12.09
N GLN A 142 -11.30 15.53 12.94
CA GLN A 142 -11.46 16.77 13.69
C GLN A 142 -10.55 17.79 13.01
N TRP A 143 -11.18 18.82 12.51
CA TRP A 143 -10.51 19.99 11.94
C TRP A 143 -10.00 20.88 13.08
#